data_aa0a33982b081d8fbf07ef66d111bd2d
#
_entry.id   aa0a33982b081d8fbf07ef66d111bd2d
#
_cell.length_a   1.000
_cell.length_b   1.000
_cell.length_c   1.000
_cell.angle_alpha   90.00
_cell.angle_beta   90.00
_cell.angle_gamma   90.00
#
_symmetry.space_group_name_H-M   'P 1'
#
loop_
_entity.id
_entity.type
_entity.pdbx_description
1 polymer ?
#
loop_
_entity_poly.entity_id
_entity_poly.type
_entity_poly.pdbx_seq_one_letter_code
_entity_poly.pdbx_strand_id
1 'polypeptide(L)'
;MTSSVKDRLAAQVESHWVDFQSALSDKRKYPVQPFREFLEAARRYAELTKSDPLIHRKVVVAVNGLTDFLQVERKRVPGQVLCDADRLECLLFSGYDPHFEGDEPPGLQTGGPPSAVTAVSPQYSVSFQPHRLPAPARLRHACYR
;
A
#
# COMPACT_ATOMS: atom_id res chain seq x y z
N MET A 1 20.95 -22.69 -4.02
CA MET A 1 19.55 -22.20 -3.99
C MET A 1 19.43 -20.98 -4.89
N THR A 2 18.78 -21.11 -6.02
CA THR A 2 18.51 -19.98 -6.91
C THR A 2 17.46 -19.11 -6.26
N SER A 3 17.88 -17.95 -5.75
CA SER A 3 16.95 -16.92 -5.26
C SER A 3 15.99 -16.56 -6.39
N SER A 4 14.68 -16.58 -6.12
CA SER A 4 13.69 -16.21 -7.11
C SER A 4 13.85 -14.74 -7.49
N VAL A 5 13.32 -14.33 -8.65
CA VAL A 5 13.30 -12.90 -9.05
C VAL A 5 12.60 -12.07 -7.97
N LYS A 6 11.54 -12.63 -7.37
CA LYS A 6 10.79 -12.03 -6.27
C LYS A 6 11.68 -11.76 -5.04
N ASP A 7 12.52 -12.73 -4.65
CA ASP A 7 13.42 -12.58 -3.50
C ASP A 7 14.48 -11.51 -3.73
N ARG A 8 15.01 -11.41 -4.96
CA ARG A 8 15.97 -10.37 -5.33
C ARG A 8 15.34 -8.97 -5.29
N LEU A 9 14.13 -8.83 -5.81
CA LEU A 9 13.41 -7.57 -5.76
C LEU A 9 13.06 -7.18 -4.32
N ALA A 10 12.65 -8.13 -3.50
CA ALA A 10 12.38 -7.88 -2.08
C ALA A 10 13.65 -7.44 -1.32
N ALA A 11 14.80 -8.02 -1.65
CA ALA A 11 16.09 -7.59 -1.09
C ALA A 11 16.49 -6.18 -1.55
N GLN A 12 16.19 -5.80 -2.81
CA GLN A 12 16.41 -4.44 -3.30
C GLN A 12 15.54 -3.43 -2.56
N VAL A 13 14.25 -3.71 -2.37
CA VAL A 13 13.35 -2.85 -1.60
C VAL A 13 13.87 -2.65 -0.18
N GLU A 14 14.29 -3.72 0.50
CA GLU A 14 14.86 -3.64 1.84
C GLU A 14 16.13 -2.79 1.87
N SER A 15 17.05 -2.97 0.92
CA SER A 15 18.30 -2.19 0.82
C SER A 15 18.02 -0.71 0.66
N HIS A 16 17.17 -0.33 -0.31
CA HIS A 16 16.82 1.08 -0.55
C HIS A 16 16.05 1.70 0.62
N TRP A 17 15.27 0.90 1.35
CA TRP A 17 14.64 1.34 2.59
C TRP A 17 15.68 1.73 3.66
N VAL A 18 16.67 0.89 3.88
CA VAL A 18 17.76 1.17 4.84
C VAL A 18 18.56 2.40 4.42
N ASP A 19 18.88 2.53 3.12
CA ASP A 19 19.59 3.68 2.57
C ASP A 19 18.82 4.99 2.78
N PHE A 20 17.50 4.97 2.55
CA PHE A 20 16.64 6.11 2.77
C PHE A 20 16.56 6.50 4.26
N GLN A 21 16.35 5.53 5.16
CA GLN A 21 16.31 5.78 6.60
C GLN A 21 17.60 6.41 7.10
N SER A 22 18.74 5.84 6.72
CA SER A 22 20.06 6.33 7.10
C SER A 22 20.28 7.75 6.57
N ALA A 23 19.97 7.97 5.29
CA ALA A 23 20.15 9.27 4.66
C ALA A 23 19.27 10.36 5.26
N LEU A 24 18.04 10.04 5.67
CA LEU A 24 17.15 11.01 6.33
C LEU A 24 17.56 11.27 7.79
N SER A 25 18.06 10.25 8.49
CA SER A 25 18.54 10.38 9.85
C SER A 25 19.82 11.22 9.93
N ASP A 26 20.75 11.03 9.01
CA ASP A 26 22.07 11.66 9.04
C ASP A 26 22.08 13.07 8.44
N LYS A 27 21.20 13.36 7.49
CA LYS A 27 21.21 14.63 6.75
C LYS A 27 20.16 15.60 7.29
N ARG A 28 20.52 16.88 7.30
CA ARG A 28 19.56 17.95 7.63
C ARG A 28 18.55 18.22 6.51
N LYS A 29 18.83 17.76 5.28
CA LYS A 29 17.97 17.94 4.10
C LYS A 29 17.34 16.61 3.70
N TYR A 30 16.12 16.68 3.20
CA TYR A 30 15.39 15.53 2.68
C TYR A 30 16.16 14.84 1.53
N PRO A 31 16.43 13.51 1.64
CA PRO A 31 17.21 12.76 0.67
C PRO A 31 16.33 12.31 -0.51
N VAL A 32 16.18 13.16 -1.53
CA VAL A 32 15.29 12.94 -2.69
C VAL A 32 15.63 11.64 -3.43
N GLN A 33 16.92 11.41 -3.72
CA GLN A 33 17.33 10.28 -4.54
C GLN A 33 17.14 8.92 -3.86
N PRO A 34 17.55 8.72 -2.60
CA PRO A 34 17.25 7.48 -1.87
C PRO A 34 15.75 7.15 -1.78
N PHE A 35 14.90 8.16 -1.58
CA PHE A 35 13.45 7.95 -1.58
C PHE A 35 12.92 7.52 -2.94
N ARG A 36 13.38 8.14 -4.02
CA ARG A 36 12.99 7.77 -5.39
C ARG A 36 13.37 6.33 -5.71
N GLU A 37 14.59 5.93 -5.40
CA GLU A 37 15.09 4.56 -5.62
C GLU A 37 14.26 3.53 -4.84
N PHE A 38 13.92 3.85 -3.60
CA PHE A 38 13.02 3.02 -2.81
C PHE A 38 11.63 2.88 -3.47
N LEU A 39 11.00 4.01 -3.87
CA LEU A 39 9.69 3.98 -4.53
C LEU A 39 9.70 3.18 -5.83
N GLU A 40 10.72 3.36 -6.67
CA GLU A 40 10.85 2.65 -7.94
C GLU A 40 11.00 1.14 -7.73
N ALA A 41 11.85 0.74 -6.76
CA ALA A 41 12.04 -0.67 -6.42
C ALA A 41 10.75 -1.30 -5.89
N ALA A 42 10.03 -0.60 -5.00
CA ALA A 42 8.79 -1.10 -4.41
C ALA A 42 7.65 -1.19 -5.44
N ARG A 43 7.50 -0.20 -6.33
CA ARG A 43 6.53 -0.24 -7.43
C ARG A 43 6.82 -1.38 -8.39
N ARG A 44 8.07 -1.55 -8.77
CA ARG A 44 8.49 -2.68 -9.63
C ARG A 44 8.19 -4.03 -8.99
N TYR A 45 8.40 -4.16 -7.69
CA TYR A 45 8.00 -5.35 -6.94
C TYR A 45 6.49 -5.56 -7.01
N ALA A 46 5.68 -4.52 -6.75
CA ALA A 46 4.22 -4.58 -6.78
C ALA A 46 3.69 -5.01 -8.17
N GLU A 47 4.21 -4.43 -9.24
CA GLU A 47 3.84 -4.78 -10.63
C GLU A 47 4.11 -6.25 -10.95
N LEU A 48 5.30 -6.75 -10.61
CA LEU A 48 5.71 -8.12 -10.90
C LEU A 48 5.02 -9.17 -10.00
N THR A 49 4.47 -8.75 -8.87
CA THR A 49 3.78 -9.64 -7.93
C THR A 49 2.27 -9.40 -7.86
N LYS A 50 1.71 -8.59 -8.74
CA LYS A 50 0.28 -8.20 -8.74
C LYS A 50 -0.68 -9.40 -8.68
N SER A 51 -0.33 -10.52 -9.30
CA SER A 51 -1.14 -11.75 -9.30
C SER A 51 -0.77 -12.74 -8.18
N ASP A 52 0.25 -12.44 -7.39
CA ASP A 52 0.69 -13.32 -6.30
C ASP A 52 -0.04 -12.92 -5.00
N PRO A 53 -0.79 -13.82 -4.38
CA PRO A 53 -1.48 -13.51 -3.11
C PRO A 53 -0.53 -13.33 -1.92
N LEU A 54 0.75 -13.67 -2.09
CA LEU A 54 1.74 -13.61 -1.01
C LEU A 54 2.75 -12.50 -1.26
N ILE A 55 2.81 -11.55 -0.35
CA ILE A 55 3.82 -10.49 -0.35
C ILE A 55 5.04 -10.94 0.47
N HIS A 56 6.24 -10.66 -0.03
CA HIS A 56 7.45 -10.99 0.69
C HIS A 56 7.56 -10.17 1.99
N ARG A 57 7.87 -10.82 3.12
CA ARG A 57 7.91 -10.19 4.45
C ARG A 57 8.80 -8.95 4.53
N LYS A 58 9.95 -8.95 3.84
CA LYS A 58 10.87 -7.80 3.78
C LYS A 58 10.20 -6.56 3.20
N VAL A 59 9.38 -6.73 2.16
CA VAL A 59 8.64 -5.64 1.51
C VAL A 59 7.55 -5.10 2.45
N VAL A 60 6.82 -5.98 3.11
CA VAL A 60 5.80 -5.58 4.10
C VAL A 60 6.44 -4.75 5.21
N VAL A 61 7.56 -5.20 5.77
CA VAL A 61 8.28 -4.49 6.84
C VAL A 61 8.79 -3.12 6.35
N ALA A 62 9.33 -3.06 5.13
CA ALA A 62 9.85 -1.81 4.57
C ALA A 62 8.73 -0.78 4.32
N VAL A 63 7.61 -1.19 3.76
CA VAL A 63 6.48 -0.29 3.42
C VAL A 63 5.73 0.18 4.67
N ASN A 64 5.41 -0.72 5.60
CA ASN A 64 4.81 -0.32 6.87
C ASN A 64 5.76 0.56 7.68
N GLY A 65 7.04 0.20 7.71
CA GLY A 65 8.06 1.00 8.39
C GLY A 65 8.24 2.39 7.78
N LEU A 66 8.03 2.54 6.45
CA LEU A 66 8.06 3.83 5.78
C LEU A 66 6.99 4.78 6.34
N THR A 67 5.75 4.32 6.42
CA THR A 67 4.63 5.14 6.89
C THR A 67 4.87 5.62 8.31
N ASP A 68 5.25 4.72 9.22
CA ASP A 68 5.55 5.06 10.61
C ASP A 68 6.74 6.04 10.72
N PHE A 69 7.81 5.79 9.99
CA PHE A 69 9.01 6.62 10.00
C PHE A 69 8.74 8.02 9.47
N LEU A 70 7.97 8.15 8.38
CA LEU A 70 7.59 9.44 7.81
C LEU A 70 6.68 10.24 8.74
N GLN A 71 5.83 9.59 9.54
CA GLN A 71 5.03 10.30 10.55
C GLN A 71 5.91 10.91 11.64
N VAL A 72 6.96 10.21 12.07
CA VAL A 72 7.93 10.73 13.04
C VAL A 72 8.72 11.91 12.45
N GLU A 73 9.18 11.76 11.20
CA GLU A 73 10.02 12.75 10.48
C GLU A 73 9.20 13.80 9.71
N ARG A 74 7.91 13.88 9.95
CA ARG A 74 6.92 14.68 9.20
C ARG A 74 7.34 16.14 8.97
N LYS A 75 8.06 16.75 9.92
CA LYS A 75 8.55 18.14 9.79
C LYS A 75 9.73 18.29 8.83
N ARG A 76 10.37 17.19 8.46
CA ARG A 76 11.59 17.14 7.65
C ARG A 76 11.36 16.67 6.23
N VAL A 77 10.15 16.17 5.93
CA VAL A 77 9.80 15.63 4.63
C VAL A 77 8.75 16.49 3.93
N PRO A 78 8.81 16.63 2.60
CA PRO A 78 7.75 17.28 1.83
C PRO A 78 6.42 16.53 1.96
N GLY A 79 5.30 17.25 1.94
CA GLY A 79 3.96 16.63 2.02
C GLY A 79 3.68 15.62 0.92
N GLN A 80 4.23 15.83 -0.28
CA GLN A 80 4.12 14.88 -1.40
C GLN A 80 4.68 13.49 -1.05
N VAL A 81 5.73 13.43 -0.24
CA VAL A 81 6.35 12.15 0.18
C VAL A 81 5.39 11.30 1.00
N LEU A 82 4.58 11.95 1.84
CA LEU A 82 3.52 11.26 2.61
C LEU A 82 2.44 10.69 1.67
N CYS A 83 2.02 11.47 0.68
CA CYS A 83 1.05 11.00 -0.32
C CYS A 83 1.61 9.84 -1.16
N ASP A 84 2.89 9.91 -1.55
CA ASP A 84 3.54 8.85 -2.31
C ASP A 84 3.69 7.55 -1.50
N ALA A 85 3.91 7.66 -0.19
CA ALA A 85 3.94 6.51 0.72
C ALA A 85 2.55 5.87 0.85
N ASP A 86 1.49 6.66 1.05
CA ASP A 86 0.11 6.18 1.12
C ASP A 86 -0.31 5.47 -0.19
N ARG A 87 0.06 6.04 -1.34
CA ARG A 87 -0.19 5.43 -2.65
C ARG A 87 0.51 4.10 -2.81
N LEU A 88 1.77 4.01 -2.37
CA LEU A 88 2.54 2.76 -2.42
C LEU A 88 1.91 1.68 -1.55
N GLU A 89 1.46 2.05 -0.35
CA GLU A 89 0.76 1.14 0.57
C GLU A 89 -0.52 0.60 -0.06
N CYS A 90 -1.35 1.47 -0.64
CA CYS A 90 -2.56 1.07 -1.36
C CYS A 90 -2.26 0.15 -2.54
N LEU A 91 -1.27 0.48 -3.36
CA LEU A 91 -0.86 -0.33 -4.51
C LEU A 91 -0.42 -1.73 -4.09
N LEU A 92 0.35 -1.84 -3.01
CA LEU A 92 0.92 -3.10 -2.55
C LEU A 92 -0.10 -4.00 -1.86
N PHE A 93 -0.94 -3.43 -0.99
CA PHE A 93 -1.85 -4.22 -0.15
C PHE A 93 -3.27 -4.34 -0.70
N SER A 94 -3.70 -3.36 -1.50
CA SER A 94 -5.04 -3.35 -2.10
C SER A 94 -5.03 -3.59 -3.60
N GLY A 95 -3.85 -3.56 -4.22
CA GLY A 95 -3.68 -3.80 -5.66
C GLY A 95 -4.19 -2.68 -6.55
N TYR A 96 -4.47 -1.50 -5.99
CA TYR A 96 -4.93 -0.34 -6.75
C TYR A 96 -4.22 0.96 -6.31
N ASP A 97 -4.05 1.91 -7.23
CA ASP A 97 -3.53 3.25 -6.93
C ASP A 97 -4.69 4.26 -6.91
N PRO A 98 -5.05 4.83 -5.74
CA PRO A 98 -6.21 5.72 -5.61
C PRO A 98 -6.07 7.05 -6.38
N HIS A 99 -4.90 7.35 -6.91
CA HIS A 99 -4.60 8.55 -7.69
C HIS A 99 -4.34 8.28 -9.18
N PHE A 100 -4.49 7.03 -9.62
CA PHE A 100 -4.34 6.68 -11.02
C PHE A 100 -5.72 6.70 -11.71
N GLU A 101 -5.87 7.55 -12.75
CA GLU A 101 -7.11 7.56 -13.55
C GLU A 101 -7.29 6.19 -14.21
N GLY A 102 -8.40 5.53 -13.88
CA GLY A 102 -8.74 4.20 -14.41
C GLY A 102 -8.49 3.04 -13.44
N ASP A 103 -7.85 3.25 -12.30
CA ASP A 103 -7.83 2.26 -11.23
C ASP A 103 -9.08 2.43 -10.35
N GLU A 104 -9.96 1.44 -10.37
CA GLU A 104 -11.12 1.39 -9.49
C GLU A 104 -10.82 0.57 -8.24
N PRO A 105 -11.29 1.00 -7.05
CA PRO A 105 -11.11 0.20 -5.84
C PRO A 105 -11.75 -1.18 -5.99
N PRO A 106 -11.10 -2.23 -5.48
CA PRO A 106 -11.66 -3.58 -5.49
C PRO A 106 -13.04 -3.61 -4.79
N GLY A 107 -14.05 -4.04 -5.49
CA GLY A 107 -15.43 -4.11 -5.00
C GLY A 107 -16.39 -3.05 -5.55
N LEU A 108 -15.91 -2.02 -6.27
CA LEU A 108 -16.73 -1.06 -6.99
C LEU A 108 -16.91 -1.39 -8.48
N GLN A 109 -16.64 -2.62 -8.89
CA GLN A 109 -16.96 -3.04 -10.26
C GLN A 109 -18.48 -3.02 -10.45
N THR A 110 -18.97 -1.85 -10.82
CA THR A 110 -20.35 -1.63 -11.23
C THR A 110 -20.61 -2.35 -12.53
N GLY A 111 -21.28 -3.51 -12.41
CA GLY A 111 -22.22 -3.94 -13.43
C GLY A 111 -21.66 -4.32 -14.78
N GLY A 112 -21.04 -5.48 -14.87
CA GLY A 112 -21.29 -6.32 -16.05
C GLY A 112 -22.75 -6.78 -16.03
N PRO A 113 -23.40 -7.01 -17.20
CA PRO A 113 -24.79 -7.44 -17.23
C PRO A 113 -24.97 -8.74 -16.44
N PRO A 114 -26.07 -8.91 -15.70
CA PRO A 114 -26.29 -10.09 -14.91
C PRO A 114 -26.36 -11.30 -15.82
N SER A 115 -25.30 -12.11 -15.84
CA SER A 115 -25.37 -13.45 -16.36
C SER A 115 -26.39 -14.19 -15.50
N ALA A 116 -27.49 -14.60 -16.13
CA ALA A 116 -28.54 -15.39 -15.52
C ALA A 116 -27.94 -16.64 -14.85
N VAL A 117 -27.79 -16.60 -13.56
CA VAL A 117 -27.50 -17.77 -12.73
C VAL A 117 -28.75 -18.06 -11.92
N THR A 118 -29.32 -19.19 -12.30
CA THR A 118 -30.44 -19.91 -11.70
C THR A 118 -30.45 -19.80 -10.19
N ALA A 119 -31.56 -19.29 -9.65
CA ALA A 119 -31.85 -19.19 -8.24
C ALA A 119 -31.82 -20.58 -7.58
N VAL A 120 -30.89 -20.81 -6.68
CA VAL A 120 -31.01 -21.80 -5.63
C VAL A 120 -30.92 -21.04 -4.32
N SER A 121 -32.07 -20.87 -3.69
CA SER A 121 -32.20 -20.35 -2.34
C SER A 121 -31.76 -21.40 -1.32
N PRO A 122 -30.89 -21.09 -0.39
CA PRO A 122 -30.95 -21.66 0.94
C PRO A 122 -31.39 -20.58 1.92
N GLN A 123 -32.55 -20.80 2.52
CA GLN A 123 -33.01 -20.06 3.69
C GLN A 123 -32.07 -20.35 4.87
N TYR A 124 -31.26 -19.38 5.24
CA TYR A 124 -30.66 -19.33 6.58
C TYR A 124 -31.08 -18.03 7.24
N SER A 125 -32.11 -18.16 8.09
CA SER A 125 -32.44 -17.12 9.05
C SER A 125 -31.39 -17.12 10.15
N VAL A 126 -30.47 -16.18 10.11
CA VAL A 126 -29.60 -15.87 11.24
C VAL A 126 -30.02 -14.50 11.78
N SER A 127 -30.63 -14.52 12.95
CA SER A 127 -30.95 -13.32 13.72
C SER A 127 -29.63 -12.66 14.17
N PHE A 128 -29.25 -11.57 13.52
CA PHE A 128 -28.10 -10.79 13.90
C PHE A 128 -28.52 -9.65 14.83
N GLN A 129 -28.16 -9.75 16.12
CA GLN A 129 -28.28 -8.63 17.05
C GLN A 129 -27.12 -7.66 16.83
N PRO A 130 -27.37 -6.36 16.64
CA PRO A 130 -26.31 -5.39 16.44
C PRO A 130 -25.69 -4.98 17.76
N HIS A 131 -24.51 -5.49 18.09
CA HIS A 131 -23.67 -4.86 19.10
C HIS A 131 -23.11 -3.54 18.51
N ARG A 132 -23.49 -2.42 19.14
CA ARG A 132 -22.96 -1.09 18.84
C ARG A 132 -21.47 -1.06 19.15
N LEU A 133 -20.65 -1.02 18.12
CA LEU A 133 -19.25 -0.63 18.24
C LEU A 133 -19.15 0.91 18.20
N PRO A 134 -18.30 1.53 19.01
CA PRO A 134 -18.07 2.97 18.94
C PRO A 134 -17.38 3.33 17.62
N ALA A 135 -17.84 4.43 17.02
CA ALA A 135 -17.34 4.92 15.75
C ALA A 135 -15.85 5.28 15.83
N PRO A 136 -15.01 4.84 14.86
CA PRO A 136 -13.64 5.30 14.78
C PRO A 136 -13.60 6.76 14.37
N ALA A 137 -12.77 7.54 15.08
CA ALA A 137 -12.52 8.95 14.79
C ALA A 137 -12.00 9.10 13.37
N ARG A 138 -12.71 9.89 12.57
CA ARG A 138 -12.33 10.23 11.20
C ARG A 138 -11.09 11.12 11.22
N LEU A 139 -9.91 10.58 11.00
CA LEU A 139 -8.75 11.35 10.57
C LEU A 139 -8.91 11.65 9.06
N ARG A 140 -9.47 12.82 8.80
CA ARG A 140 -9.49 13.38 7.44
C ARG A 140 -8.08 13.89 7.13
N HIS A 141 -7.30 13.14 6.40
CA HIS A 141 -6.08 13.65 5.77
C HIS A 141 -6.51 14.34 4.46
N ALA A 142 -6.56 15.65 4.51
CA ALA A 142 -6.73 16.48 3.33
C ALA A 142 -5.38 16.61 2.62
N CYS A 143 -5.13 15.78 1.62
CA CYS A 143 -4.14 16.06 0.59
C CYS A 143 -4.75 17.07 -0.41
N TYR A 144 -4.90 18.33 -0.02
CA TYR A 144 -5.28 19.40 -0.93
C TYR A 144 -4.35 20.60 -0.74
N ARG A 145 -3.67 20.93 -1.86
CA ARG A 145 -2.83 22.07 -2.27
C ARG A 145 -1.36 21.93 -1.98
#